data_5d0c5ba4afb1ec5e47eae612d9ecaa18
#
_entry.id   5d0c5ba4afb1ec5e47eae612d9ecaa18
#
_cell.length_a   1.000
_cell.length_b   1.000
_cell.length_c   1.000
_cell.angle_alpha   90.00
_cell.angle_beta   90.00
_cell.angle_gamma   90.00
#
_symmetry.space_group_name_H-M   'P 1'
#
loop_
_entity.id
_entity.type
_entity.pdbx_description
1 polymer ?
#
loop_
_entity_poly.entity_id
_entity_poly.type
_entity_poly.pdbx_seq_one_letter_code
_entity_poly.pdbx_strand_id
1 'polypeptide(L)'
;MNVLKIVKHMLKTRPKIPGPCILPVSEQIRLWRKAVRKMKWTIQEEEFHGIGAPPRITDKDRLDGYIDVALSYGFGDDGKGNADSILSGKTAWEYALRYRSGKTWQCEHIHFDSPEHFRMRPDAPSRPKGFYFSKIQTGQRYQNLTVSQVLTRLDKGTCFGPEGIQFLTVTHTHFQYLMNEKKIPFMAMGDYDVAPNGFSDFFDSLQMFCSQDILGLGIGNVDRHYPLFGIPTLRFSHN
;
A
#
# COMPACT_ATOMS: atom_id res chain seq x y z
N MET A 1 -12.81 -25.46 -16.93
CA MET A 1 -12.90 -24.14 -17.57
C MET A 1 -11.48 -23.68 -17.86
N ASN A 2 -11.16 -23.34 -19.14
CA ASN A 2 -9.76 -23.18 -19.59
C ASN A 2 -9.22 -21.80 -19.19
N VAL A 3 -8.23 -21.76 -18.31
CA VAL A 3 -7.56 -20.54 -17.79
C VAL A 3 -7.11 -19.59 -18.90
N LEU A 4 -6.65 -20.12 -20.05
CA LEU A 4 -6.27 -19.35 -21.23
C LEU A 4 -7.43 -18.57 -21.87
N LYS A 5 -8.65 -19.07 -21.80
CA LYS A 5 -9.84 -18.35 -22.28
C LYS A 5 -10.21 -17.18 -21.36
N ILE A 6 -10.03 -17.34 -20.05
CA ILE A 6 -10.31 -16.27 -19.07
C ILE A 6 -9.30 -15.13 -19.26
N VAL A 7 -8.02 -15.45 -19.39
CA VAL A 7 -6.96 -14.45 -19.62
C VAL A 7 -7.18 -13.70 -20.95
N LYS A 8 -7.56 -14.39 -22.04
CA LYS A 8 -7.88 -13.74 -23.33
C LYS A 8 -9.13 -12.87 -23.26
N HIS A 9 -10.12 -13.20 -22.45
CA HIS A 9 -11.32 -12.38 -22.29
C HIS A 9 -11.04 -11.11 -21.46
N MET A 10 -10.19 -11.23 -20.43
CA MET A 10 -9.71 -10.08 -19.62
C MET A 10 -8.91 -9.07 -20.45
N LEU A 11 -8.19 -9.52 -21.47
CA LEU A 11 -7.42 -8.63 -22.36
C LEU A 11 -8.27 -7.86 -23.37
N LYS A 12 -9.52 -8.30 -23.64
CA LYS A 12 -10.40 -7.68 -24.65
C LYS A 12 -11.34 -6.58 -24.12
N THR A 13 -11.55 -6.52 -22.81
CA THR A 13 -12.51 -5.57 -22.20
C THR A 13 -11.81 -4.48 -21.37
N ARG A 14 -10.67 -3.98 -21.83
CA ARG A 14 -9.96 -2.88 -21.16
C ARG A 14 -10.75 -1.59 -21.32
N PRO A 15 -11.31 -0.99 -20.25
CA PRO A 15 -11.65 0.41 -20.32
C PRO A 15 -10.37 1.19 -20.59
N LYS A 16 -10.33 1.96 -21.67
CA LYS A 16 -9.28 2.96 -21.91
C LYS A 16 -9.45 4.02 -20.83
N ILE A 17 -8.78 3.87 -19.69
CA ILE A 17 -8.65 4.95 -18.72
C ILE A 17 -7.34 5.66 -19.10
N PRO A 18 -7.41 6.84 -19.75
CA PRO A 18 -6.22 7.63 -20.00
C PRO A 18 -5.80 8.27 -18.68
N GLY A 19 -4.57 8.09 -18.26
CA GLY A 19 -4.02 8.77 -17.11
C GLY A 19 -2.67 8.20 -16.69
N PRO A 20 -1.85 8.97 -15.99
CA PRO A 20 -0.62 8.46 -15.40
C PRO A 20 -0.93 7.33 -14.42
N CYS A 21 -0.06 6.33 -14.33
CA CYS A 21 -0.21 5.22 -13.39
C CYS A 21 -0.28 5.73 -11.93
N ILE A 22 0.45 6.81 -11.64
CA ILE A 22 0.45 7.50 -10.34
C ILE A 22 -0.17 8.88 -10.54
N LEU A 23 -1.13 9.20 -9.72
CA LEU A 23 -1.82 10.48 -9.79
C LEU A 23 -0.91 11.63 -9.37
N PRO A 24 -1.05 12.82 -9.99
CA PRO A 24 -0.39 14.03 -9.51
C PRO A 24 -0.69 14.30 -8.02
N VAL A 25 0.26 14.89 -7.31
CA VAL A 25 0.12 15.18 -5.87
C VAL A 25 -1.14 16.00 -5.56
N SER A 26 -1.48 16.98 -6.40
CA SER A 26 -2.70 17.77 -6.25
C SER A 26 -3.97 16.91 -6.26
N GLU A 27 -3.99 15.89 -7.09
CA GLU A 27 -5.12 14.95 -7.16
C GLU A 27 -5.13 14.01 -5.95
N GLN A 28 -3.96 13.57 -5.48
CA GLN A 28 -3.87 12.79 -4.23
C GLN A 28 -4.41 13.60 -3.04
N ILE A 29 -4.06 14.88 -2.91
CA ILE A 29 -4.60 15.78 -1.88
C ILE A 29 -6.12 15.91 -2.00
N ARG A 30 -6.64 16.09 -3.20
CA ARG A 30 -8.10 16.16 -3.44
C ARG A 30 -8.82 14.88 -2.99
N LEU A 31 -8.23 13.72 -3.24
CA LEU A 31 -8.78 12.42 -2.84
C LEU A 31 -8.73 12.22 -1.32
N TRP A 32 -7.66 12.64 -0.67
CA TRP A 32 -7.57 12.67 0.79
C TRP A 32 -8.67 13.54 1.40
N ARG A 33 -8.86 14.78 0.94
CA ARG A 33 -9.95 15.65 1.39
C ARG A 33 -11.32 14.99 1.22
N LYS A 34 -11.52 14.28 0.12
CA LYS A 34 -12.76 13.53 -0.12
C LYS A 34 -12.95 12.41 0.90
N ALA A 35 -11.90 11.63 1.19
CA ALA A 35 -11.94 10.54 2.17
C ALA A 35 -12.21 11.08 3.59
N VAL A 36 -11.49 12.11 4.01
CA VAL A 36 -11.67 12.79 5.30
C VAL A 36 -13.12 13.20 5.52
N ARG A 37 -13.71 13.89 4.54
CA ARG A 37 -15.11 14.33 4.62
C ARG A 37 -16.09 13.14 4.69
N LYS A 38 -15.86 12.11 3.90
CA LYS A 38 -16.73 10.93 3.86
C LYS A 38 -16.68 10.12 5.15
N MET A 39 -15.50 9.93 5.71
CA MET A 39 -15.28 9.14 6.92
C MET A 39 -15.44 9.97 8.19
N LYS A 40 -15.52 11.30 8.08
CA LYS A 40 -15.51 12.24 9.21
C LYS A 40 -14.26 12.07 10.07
N TRP A 41 -13.11 11.86 9.44
CA TRP A 41 -11.84 11.81 10.16
C TRP A 41 -11.48 13.18 10.73
N THR A 42 -10.83 13.20 11.87
CA THR A 42 -10.45 14.42 12.60
C THR A 42 -9.19 15.09 12.04
N ILE A 43 -8.98 15.00 10.73
CA ILE A 43 -7.90 15.70 10.02
C ILE A 43 -8.36 17.12 9.72
N GLN A 44 -7.64 18.11 10.24
CA GLN A 44 -8.01 19.52 10.11
C GLN A 44 -7.58 20.09 8.75
N GLU A 45 -8.25 21.14 8.28
CA GLU A 45 -7.92 21.77 6.98
C GLU A 45 -6.52 22.42 7.01
N GLU A 46 -6.06 22.87 8.18
CA GLU A 46 -4.71 23.40 8.42
C GLU A 46 -3.63 22.36 8.10
N GLU A 47 -3.88 21.08 8.37
CA GLU A 47 -2.95 20.00 8.02
C GLU A 47 -2.79 19.87 6.50
N PHE A 48 -3.85 20.12 5.73
CA PHE A 48 -3.75 20.16 4.27
C PHE A 48 -2.99 21.37 3.74
N HIS A 49 -3.08 22.52 4.45
CA HIS A 49 -2.28 23.71 4.13
C HIS A 49 -0.81 23.53 4.51
N GLY A 50 -0.55 22.71 5.53
CA GLY A 50 0.81 22.36 5.96
C GLY A 50 1.52 21.33 5.08
N ILE A 51 0.85 20.74 4.07
CA ILE A 51 1.52 19.80 3.16
C ILE A 51 2.57 20.56 2.36
N GLY A 52 3.83 20.22 2.60
CA GLY A 52 4.97 20.82 1.91
C GLY A 52 5.05 20.45 0.42
N ALA A 53 6.11 20.89 -0.23
CA ALA A 53 6.39 20.49 -1.61
C ALA A 53 6.74 19.00 -1.69
N PRO A 54 6.29 18.27 -2.74
CA PRO A 54 6.68 16.89 -2.94
C PRO A 54 8.20 16.77 -3.16
N PRO A 55 8.82 15.71 -2.69
CA PRO A 55 10.25 15.49 -2.87
C PRO A 55 10.59 15.30 -4.34
N ARG A 56 11.71 15.88 -4.74
CA ARG A 56 12.24 15.67 -6.10
C ARG A 56 12.77 14.24 -6.24
N ILE A 57 12.36 13.56 -7.30
CA ILE A 57 12.97 12.28 -7.72
C ILE A 57 14.30 12.58 -8.39
N THR A 58 15.39 12.10 -7.79
CA THR A 58 16.75 12.25 -8.33
C THR A 58 17.08 11.14 -9.32
N ASP A 59 18.18 11.29 -10.06
CA ASP A 59 18.65 10.22 -10.95
C ASP A 59 19.04 8.96 -10.17
N LYS A 60 19.60 9.12 -8.96
CA LYS A 60 19.86 7.99 -8.06
C LYS A 60 18.57 7.27 -7.67
N ASP A 61 17.51 8.01 -7.33
CA ASP A 61 16.21 7.41 -7.02
C ASP A 61 15.69 6.59 -8.21
N ARG A 62 15.80 7.14 -9.42
CA ARG A 62 15.37 6.44 -10.65
C ARG A 62 16.17 5.17 -10.91
N LEU A 63 17.49 5.20 -10.70
CA LEU A 63 18.36 4.02 -10.79
C LEU A 63 17.96 2.96 -9.77
N ASP A 64 17.55 3.37 -8.57
CA ASP A 64 17.04 2.50 -7.51
C ASP A 64 15.57 2.08 -7.73
N GLY A 65 14.92 2.58 -8.80
CA GLY A 65 13.56 2.23 -9.18
C GLY A 65 12.47 3.08 -8.52
N TYR A 66 12.83 4.10 -7.75
CA TYR A 66 11.86 5.06 -7.17
C TYR A 66 11.55 6.13 -8.22
N ILE A 67 10.38 6.02 -8.81
CA ILE A 67 9.99 6.85 -9.96
C ILE A 67 8.83 7.80 -9.67
N ASP A 68 8.18 7.63 -8.55
CA ASP A 68 6.95 8.33 -8.19
C ASP A 68 6.93 8.76 -6.72
N VAL A 69 5.96 9.60 -6.37
CA VAL A 69 5.74 10.13 -5.02
C VAL A 69 4.31 9.81 -4.59
N ALA A 70 4.16 9.21 -3.42
CA ALA A 70 2.87 8.99 -2.78
C ALA A 70 2.73 9.89 -1.55
N LEU A 71 1.51 10.41 -1.35
CA LEU A 71 1.08 11.13 -0.16
C LEU A 71 0.34 10.16 0.76
N SER A 72 0.82 10.06 1.98
CA SER A 72 0.24 9.23 3.04
C SER A 72 -0.10 10.07 4.27
N TYR A 73 -0.92 9.51 5.17
CA TYR A 73 -1.26 10.14 6.43
C TYR A 73 -1.04 9.18 7.59
N GLY A 74 -0.29 9.61 8.60
CA GLY A 74 -0.06 8.89 9.84
C GLY A 74 -1.13 9.24 10.88
N PHE A 75 -2.02 8.29 11.16
CA PHE A 75 -3.04 8.42 12.19
C PHE A 75 -2.49 8.01 13.56
N GLY A 76 -3.01 8.64 14.61
CA GLY A 76 -2.62 8.31 15.96
C GLY A 76 -1.22 8.81 16.33
N ASP A 77 -0.76 8.37 17.52
CA ASP A 77 0.49 8.84 18.11
C ASP A 77 0.97 7.84 19.17
N ASP A 78 2.24 7.52 19.17
CA ASP A 78 2.89 6.67 20.17
C ASP A 78 3.39 7.47 21.42
N GLY A 79 3.03 8.74 21.51
CA GLY A 79 3.54 9.68 22.51
C GLY A 79 4.94 10.21 22.22
N LYS A 80 5.58 9.77 21.13
CA LYS A 80 6.91 10.20 20.68
C LYS A 80 6.85 10.93 19.31
N GLY A 81 5.65 11.25 18.86
CA GLY A 81 5.41 11.90 17.57
C GLY A 81 5.35 10.96 16.36
N ASN A 82 5.46 9.64 16.56
CA ASN A 82 5.27 8.68 15.50
C ASN A 82 3.79 8.32 15.35
N ALA A 83 3.37 8.02 14.13
CA ALA A 83 2.03 7.53 13.87
C ALA A 83 1.86 6.07 14.32
N ASP A 84 0.66 5.73 14.78
CA ASP A 84 0.23 4.34 14.89
C ASP A 84 -0.01 3.78 13.49
N SER A 85 0.95 2.97 13.04
CA SER A 85 0.94 2.42 11.69
C SER A 85 -0.16 1.37 11.49
N ILE A 86 -0.54 0.66 12.54
CA ILE A 86 -1.65 -0.30 12.48
C ILE A 86 -2.97 0.46 12.31
N LEU A 87 -3.19 1.48 13.13
CA LEU A 87 -4.37 2.35 13.02
C LEU A 87 -4.44 3.02 11.64
N SER A 88 -3.30 3.46 11.09
CA SER A 88 -3.22 4.08 9.78
C SER A 88 -3.65 3.14 8.65
N GLY A 89 -3.23 1.88 8.70
CA GLY A 89 -3.67 0.85 7.76
C GLY A 89 -5.14 0.47 7.93
N LYS A 90 -5.55 0.21 9.17
CA LYS A 90 -6.95 -0.11 9.52
C LYS A 90 -7.92 0.96 9.04
N THR A 91 -7.65 2.22 9.37
CA THR A 91 -8.50 3.37 9.01
C THR A 91 -8.68 3.49 7.48
N ALA A 92 -7.60 3.29 6.72
CA ALA A 92 -7.67 3.31 5.26
C ALA A 92 -8.44 2.10 4.70
N TRP A 93 -8.32 0.93 5.31
CA TRP A 93 -9.08 -0.25 4.90
C TRP A 93 -10.57 -0.11 5.20
N GLU A 94 -10.94 0.43 6.35
CA GLU A 94 -12.34 0.76 6.69
C GLU A 94 -12.99 1.72 5.67
N TYR A 95 -12.22 2.67 5.13
CA TYR A 95 -12.70 3.50 4.03
C TYR A 95 -13.05 2.67 2.80
N ALA A 96 -12.23 1.69 2.43
CA ALA A 96 -12.52 0.80 1.31
C ALA A 96 -13.77 -0.06 1.58
N LEU A 97 -13.87 -0.68 2.74
CA LEU A 97 -15.03 -1.48 3.14
C LEU A 97 -16.34 -0.67 3.01
N ARG A 98 -16.34 0.56 3.49
CA ARG A 98 -17.53 1.42 3.49
C ARG A 98 -17.93 1.94 2.12
N TYR A 99 -16.97 2.25 1.25
CA TYR A 99 -17.24 2.96 0.00
C TYR A 99 -17.05 2.13 -1.27
N ARG A 100 -16.63 0.89 -1.16
CA ARG A 100 -16.55 -0.03 -2.29
C ARG A 100 -17.66 -1.07 -2.34
N SER A 101 -18.63 -1.02 -1.44
CA SER A 101 -19.91 -1.78 -1.42
C SER A 101 -19.84 -3.15 -2.09
N GLY A 102 -19.41 -4.20 -1.38
CA GLY A 102 -19.33 -5.56 -1.91
C GLY A 102 -18.20 -5.83 -2.90
N LYS A 103 -17.34 -4.84 -3.16
CA LYS A 103 -16.13 -4.98 -4.00
C LYS A 103 -14.85 -5.04 -3.17
N THR A 104 -14.95 -5.55 -1.96
CA THR A 104 -13.83 -5.79 -1.05
C THR A 104 -13.90 -7.19 -0.50
N TRP A 105 -12.75 -7.78 -0.26
CA TRP A 105 -12.60 -9.05 0.42
C TRP A 105 -11.44 -8.95 1.44
N GLN A 106 -11.62 -9.55 2.60
CA GLN A 106 -10.57 -9.61 3.63
C GLN A 106 -10.46 -11.04 4.12
N CYS A 107 -9.22 -11.52 4.24
CA CYS A 107 -8.93 -12.80 4.88
C CYS A 107 -9.37 -12.73 6.36
N GLU A 108 -10.05 -13.76 6.82
CA GLU A 108 -10.57 -13.87 8.20
C GLU A 108 -9.49 -13.81 9.28
N HIS A 109 -8.25 -14.14 8.93
CA HIS A 109 -7.11 -14.11 9.85
C HIS A 109 -6.45 -12.72 9.99
N ILE A 110 -6.97 -11.68 9.35
CA ILE A 110 -6.43 -10.31 9.49
C ILE A 110 -7.20 -9.58 10.57
N HIS A 111 -6.59 -9.44 11.73
CA HIS A 111 -7.14 -8.80 12.92
C HIS A 111 -6.29 -7.60 13.32
N PHE A 112 -6.57 -6.42 12.77
CA PHE A 112 -5.81 -5.20 13.04
C PHE A 112 -5.77 -4.80 14.53
N ASP A 113 -6.70 -5.27 15.33
CA ASP A 113 -6.78 -4.96 16.77
C ASP A 113 -6.11 -6.01 17.68
N SER A 114 -5.41 -6.98 17.09
CA SER A 114 -4.87 -8.14 17.77
C SER A 114 -3.34 -8.19 17.58
N PRO A 115 -2.55 -7.55 18.45
CA PRO A 115 -1.08 -7.47 18.31
C PRO A 115 -0.38 -8.83 18.25
N GLU A 116 -1.01 -9.86 18.81
CA GLU A 116 -0.55 -11.25 18.76
C GLU A 116 -0.72 -11.86 17.36
N HIS A 117 -1.58 -11.32 16.51
CA HIS A 117 -1.84 -11.80 15.16
C HIS A 117 -1.36 -10.86 14.06
N PHE A 118 -1.27 -9.58 14.37
CA PHE A 118 -0.98 -8.54 13.39
C PHE A 118 -0.16 -7.41 14.00
N ARG A 119 1.01 -7.14 13.44
CA ARG A 119 1.89 -6.08 13.91
C ARG A 119 2.71 -5.48 12.77
N MET A 120 3.33 -4.33 13.04
CA MET A 120 4.43 -3.88 12.20
C MET A 120 5.65 -4.77 12.45
N ARG A 121 6.41 -5.02 11.40
CA ARG A 121 7.71 -5.70 11.50
C ARG A 121 8.62 -4.92 12.47
N PRO A 122 9.32 -5.59 13.41
CA PRO A 122 10.05 -4.90 14.48
C PRO A 122 11.13 -3.92 14.01
N ASP A 123 11.73 -4.18 12.85
CA ASP A 123 12.77 -3.35 12.25
C ASP A 123 12.24 -2.41 11.15
N ALA A 124 10.92 -2.37 10.94
CA ALA A 124 10.30 -1.39 10.05
C ALA A 124 10.47 0.02 10.64
N PRO A 125 10.84 1.02 9.82
CA PRO A 125 11.01 2.37 10.32
C PRO A 125 9.69 2.97 10.80
N SER A 126 9.77 3.80 11.83
CA SER A 126 8.63 4.58 12.32
C SER A 126 8.07 5.50 11.24
N ARG A 127 6.76 5.71 11.25
CA ARG A 127 6.06 6.58 10.30
C ARG A 127 5.82 7.95 10.92
N PRO A 128 5.96 9.03 10.12
CA PRO A 128 5.58 10.36 10.59
C PRO A 128 4.09 10.45 10.92
N LYS A 129 3.75 11.27 11.92
CA LYS A 129 2.37 11.68 12.16
C LYS A 129 1.95 12.77 11.17
N GLY A 130 0.67 12.79 10.79
CA GLY A 130 0.15 13.75 9.83
C GLY A 130 0.49 13.38 8.39
N PHE A 131 0.42 14.36 7.47
CA PHE A 131 0.76 14.13 6.06
C PHE A 131 2.27 14.05 5.84
N TYR A 132 2.66 13.04 5.07
CA TYR A 132 4.05 12.88 4.64
C TYR A 132 4.14 12.31 3.23
N PHE A 133 5.25 12.61 2.58
CA PHE A 133 5.58 12.06 1.28
C PHE A 133 6.54 10.89 1.37
N SER A 134 6.35 9.94 0.48
CA SER A 134 7.29 8.86 0.23
C SER A 134 7.62 8.78 -1.25
N LYS A 135 8.91 8.60 -1.58
CA LYS A 135 9.31 8.16 -2.92
C LYS A 135 9.00 6.69 -3.03
N ILE A 136 8.31 6.27 -4.08
CA ILE A 136 7.78 4.92 -4.17
C ILE A 136 8.27 4.18 -5.42
N GLN A 137 8.40 2.87 -5.26
CA GLN A 137 8.56 1.86 -6.28
C GLN A 137 7.40 0.87 -6.12
N THR A 138 6.61 0.65 -7.17
CA THR A 138 5.32 -0.05 -7.11
C THR A 138 5.40 -1.59 -7.10
N GLY A 139 6.59 -2.16 -6.94
CA GLY A 139 6.80 -3.61 -6.84
C GLY A 139 7.32 -4.26 -8.12
N GLN A 140 7.29 -3.58 -9.25
CA GLN A 140 7.72 -4.15 -10.54
C GLN A 140 9.21 -4.56 -10.54
N ARG A 141 10.06 -3.80 -9.85
CA ARG A 141 11.50 -4.08 -9.75
C ARG A 141 11.81 -5.39 -9.00
N TYR A 142 10.96 -5.74 -8.07
CA TYR A 142 11.16 -6.86 -7.14
C TYR A 142 10.16 -8.01 -7.39
N GLN A 143 9.68 -8.13 -8.63
CA GLN A 143 8.94 -9.33 -9.03
C GLN A 143 9.83 -10.56 -8.94
N ASN A 144 9.24 -11.69 -8.58
CA ASN A 144 9.93 -12.97 -8.39
C ASN A 144 10.97 -13.00 -7.25
N LEU A 145 10.89 -12.07 -6.32
CA LEU A 145 11.65 -12.13 -5.07
C LEU A 145 10.71 -12.39 -3.89
N THR A 146 11.26 -12.90 -2.80
CA THR A 146 10.56 -12.96 -1.51
C THR A 146 10.67 -11.64 -0.77
N VAL A 147 9.78 -11.38 0.19
CA VAL A 147 9.85 -10.17 1.03
C VAL A 147 11.19 -10.11 1.75
N SER A 148 11.64 -11.23 2.34
CA SER A 148 12.94 -11.33 3.01
C SER A 148 14.11 -10.98 2.09
N GLN A 149 14.10 -11.46 0.85
CA GLN A 149 15.12 -11.12 -0.14
C GLN A 149 15.12 -9.65 -0.54
N VAL A 150 13.97 -9.01 -0.58
CA VAL A 150 13.89 -7.58 -0.88
C VAL A 150 14.44 -6.78 0.28
N LEU A 151 14.04 -7.08 1.50
CA LEU A 151 14.51 -6.38 2.71
C LEU A 151 16.04 -6.38 2.83
N THR A 152 16.70 -7.50 2.51
CA THR A 152 18.18 -7.57 2.53
C THR A 152 18.87 -6.74 1.44
N ARG A 153 18.12 -6.30 0.40
CA ARG A 153 18.65 -5.53 -0.74
C ARG A 153 18.38 -4.03 -0.65
N LEU A 154 17.55 -3.61 0.31
CA LEU A 154 17.20 -2.20 0.46
C LEU A 154 18.32 -1.43 1.16
N ASP A 155 18.90 -0.45 0.46
CA ASP A 155 19.97 0.45 1.01
C ASP A 155 19.29 1.58 1.74
N LYS A 156 18.39 2.11 1.86
CA LYS A 156 17.70 3.25 2.53
C LYS A 156 16.22 3.29 2.17
N GLY A 157 15.56 2.22 2.45
CA GLY A 157 14.14 2.13 2.14
C GLY A 157 13.51 1.05 2.98
N THR A 158 12.23 0.92 2.85
CA THR A 158 11.45 -0.14 3.49
C THR A 158 10.38 -0.63 2.54
N CYS A 159 9.72 -1.70 2.87
CA CYS A 159 8.54 -2.15 2.15
C CYS A 159 7.33 -1.25 2.45
N PHE A 160 6.28 -1.41 1.68
CA PHE A 160 5.00 -0.81 2.02
C PHE A 160 4.45 -1.45 3.31
N GLY A 161 3.85 -0.61 4.14
CA GLY A 161 3.00 -0.93 5.26
C GLY A 161 1.65 -0.23 5.09
N PRO A 162 1.29 0.71 5.99
CA PRO A 162 0.04 1.47 5.88
C PRO A 162 -0.05 2.27 4.58
N GLU A 163 1.07 2.72 4.03
CA GLU A 163 1.14 3.46 2.77
C GLU A 163 0.52 2.69 1.61
N GLY A 164 0.73 1.39 1.58
CA GLY A 164 0.18 0.54 0.52
C GLY A 164 -1.34 0.44 0.58
N ILE A 165 -1.89 0.29 1.78
CA ILE A 165 -3.33 0.28 1.97
C ILE A 165 -3.91 1.64 1.59
N GLN A 166 -3.33 2.74 2.08
CA GLN A 166 -3.76 4.10 1.76
C GLN A 166 -3.66 4.41 0.27
N PHE A 167 -2.55 4.00 -0.36
CA PHE A 167 -2.33 4.15 -1.78
C PHE A 167 -3.44 3.52 -2.61
N LEU A 168 -3.80 2.28 -2.33
CA LEU A 168 -4.79 1.53 -3.11
C LEU A 168 -6.24 1.84 -2.73
N THR A 169 -6.50 2.36 -1.54
CA THR A 169 -7.87 2.63 -1.07
C THR A 169 -8.27 4.09 -1.17
N VAL A 170 -7.37 5.02 -0.84
CA VAL A 170 -7.65 6.45 -0.76
C VAL A 170 -7.23 7.19 -2.02
N THR A 171 -5.97 7.05 -2.44
CA THR A 171 -5.40 7.90 -3.48
C THR A 171 -5.46 7.29 -4.88
N HIS A 172 -5.44 5.97 -5.02
CA HIS A 172 -5.41 5.31 -6.34
C HIS A 172 -6.58 4.35 -6.51
N THR A 173 -7.77 4.91 -6.63
CA THR A 173 -9.02 4.14 -6.82
C THR A 173 -9.06 3.35 -8.14
N HIS A 174 -8.16 3.65 -9.08
CA HIS A 174 -7.97 2.93 -10.35
C HIS A 174 -6.86 1.87 -10.25
N PHE A 175 -6.66 1.31 -9.07
CA PHE A 175 -5.60 0.33 -8.79
C PHE A 175 -5.64 -0.89 -9.73
N GLN A 176 -6.79 -1.29 -10.28
CA GLN A 176 -6.87 -2.34 -11.30
C GLN A 176 -6.01 -1.99 -12.52
N TYR A 177 -6.15 -0.76 -13.00
CA TYR A 177 -5.34 -0.29 -14.12
C TYR A 177 -3.86 -0.30 -13.76
N LEU A 178 -3.51 0.23 -12.59
CA LEU A 178 -2.14 0.24 -12.09
C LEU A 178 -1.57 -1.18 -11.98
N MET A 179 -2.29 -2.10 -11.36
CA MET A 179 -1.85 -3.47 -11.20
C MET A 179 -1.73 -4.20 -12.53
N ASN A 180 -2.68 -4.00 -13.45
CA ASN A 180 -2.65 -4.60 -14.78
C ASN A 180 -1.53 -4.03 -15.65
N GLU A 181 -1.35 -2.71 -15.67
CA GLU A 181 -0.27 -2.04 -16.42
C GLU A 181 1.11 -2.48 -15.94
N LYS A 182 1.30 -2.57 -14.63
CA LYS A 182 2.55 -3.01 -14.03
C LYS A 182 2.69 -4.54 -13.99
N LYS A 183 1.65 -5.30 -14.37
CA LYS A 183 1.60 -6.77 -14.33
C LYS A 183 1.91 -7.33 -12.93
N ILE A 184 1.46 -6.64 -11.90
CA ILE A 184 1.61 -7.01 -10.49
C ILE A 184 0.24 -7.11 -9.83
N PRO A 185 -0.56 -8.15 -10.10
CA PRO A 185 -1.90 -8.30 -9.55
C PRO A 185 -1.92 -8.42 -8.02
N PHE A 186 -0.76 -8.69 -7.40
CA PHE A 186 -0.59 -8.79 -5.96
C PHE A 186 0.55 -7.91 -5.50
N MET A 187 0.34 -7.16 -4.42
CA MET A 187 1.34 -6.32 -3.76
C MET A 187 1.54 -6.77 -2.32
N ALA A 188 2.75 -7.20 -1.97
CA ALA A 188 3.09 -7.53 -0.59
C ALA A 188 3.38 -6.25 0.21
N MET A 189 2.70 -6.09 1.34
CA MET A 189 2.95 -5.02 2.32
C MET A 189 3.98 -5.54 3.34
N GLY A 190 5.23 -5.63 2.90
CA GLY A 190 6.29 -6.36 3.62
C GLY A 190 6.73 -5.76 4.96
N ASP A 191 6.22 -4.59 5.33
CA ASP A 191 6.43 -4.02 6.66
C ASP A 191 5.37 -4.48 7.69
N TYR A 192 4.38 -5.26 7.27
CA TYR A 192 3.45 -5.92 8.18
C TYR A 192 3.79 -7.39 8.34
N ASP A 193 3.84 -7.82 9.60
CA ASP A 193 3.94 -9.22 10.00
C ASP A 193 2.57 -9.73 10.42
N VAL A 194 2.20 -10.92 9.94
CA VAL A 194 0.94 -11.58 10.24
C VAL A 194 1.19 -12.99 10.79
N ALA A 195 0.51 -13.34 11.87
CA ALA A 195 0.50 -14.67 12.47
C ALA A 195 -0.93 -15.27 12.42
N PRO A 196 -1.32 -15.91 11.31
CA PRO A 196 -2.72 -16.23 11.05
C PRO A 196 -3.35 -17.23 12.04
N ASN A 197 -2.54 -18.02 12.73
CA ASN A 197 -3.03 -19.07 13.62
C ASN A 197 -2.85 -18.79 15.11
N GLY A 198 -2.51 -17.53 15.49
CA GLY A 198 -2.24 -17.16 16.87
C GLY A 198 -0.98 -17.79 17.47
N PHE A 199 -0.19 -18.47 16.64
CA PHE A 199 1.15 -18.88 17.02
C PHE A 199 2.08 -17.67 16.88
N SER A 200 3.05 -17.55 17.77
CA SER A 200 4.03 -16.44 17.81
C SER A 200 4.92 -16.33 16.56
N ASP A 201 4.66 -17.14 15.56
CA ASP A 201 5.47 -17.26 14.36
C ASP A 201 4.93 -16.34 13.26
N PHE A 202 5.50 -15.14 13.18
CA PHE A 202 5.19 -14.15 12.17
C PHE A 202 5.97 -14.43 10.87
N PHE A 203 5.50 -15.42 10.10
CA PHE A 203 6.09 -15.80 8.81
C PHE A 203 5.35 -15.26 7.59
N ASP A 204 4.26 -14.54 7.80
CA ASP A 204 3.44 -14.04 6.73
C ASP A 204 3.45 -12.51 6.68
N SER A 205 3.30 -11.96 5.48
CA SER A 205 3.09 -10.53 5.25
C SER A 205 1.67 -10.26 4.79
N LEU A 206 1.21 -9.05 5.05
CA LEU A 206 -0.03 -8.56 4.47
C LEU A 206 0.10 -8.44 2.96
N GLN A 207 -0.94 -8.80 2.22
CA GLN A 207 -0.97 -8.71 0.77
C GLN A 207 -2.25 -8.01 0.31
N MET A 208 -2.10 -7.12 -0.66
CA MET A 208 -3.24 -6.56 -1.37
C MET A 208 -3.28 -7.07 -2.80
N PHE A 209 -4.47 -7.38 -3.27
CA PHE A 209 -4.69 -7.85 -4.63
C PHE A 209 -5.97 -7.26 -5.23
N CYS A 210 -6.04 -7.32 -6.56
CA CYS A 210 -7.25 -6.98 -7.27
C CYS A 210 -7.62 -8.09 -8.24
N SER A 211 -8.86 -8.56 -8.13
CA SER A 211 -9.43 -9.54 -9.04
C SER A 211 -10.89 -9.15 -9.35
N GLN A 212 -11.23 -9.05 -10.63
CA GLN A 212 -12.60 -8.78 -11.09
C GLN A 212 -13.30 -7.61 -10.36
N ASP A 213 -12.63 -6.48 -10.21
CA ASP A 213 -13.10 -5.30 -9.45
C ASP A 213 -13.14 -5.46 -7.92
N ILE A 214 -12.76 -6.61 -7.39
CA ILE A 214 -12.65 -6.84 -5.95
C ILE A 214 -11.24 -6.43 -5.49
N LEU A 215 -11.17 -5.52 -4.54
CA LEU A 215 -9.95 -5.24 -3.80
C LEU A 215 -9.87 -6.21 -2.63
N GLY A 216 -8.85 -7.05 -2.63
CA GLY A 216 -8.63 -8.03 -1.59
C GLY A 216 -7.50 -7.65 -0.65
N LEU A 217 -7.67 -8.01 0.62
CA LEU A 217 -6.66 -7.97 1.65
C LEU A 217 -6.44 -9.39 2.15
N GLY A 218 -5.27 -9.95 1.87
CA GLY A 218 -4.89 -11.32 2.19
C GLY A 218 -3.59 -11.40 2.95
N ILE A 219 -3.13 -12.61 3.14
CA ILE A 219 -1.85 -12.92 3.77
C ILE A 219 -1.04 -13.83 2.85
N GLY A 220 0.26 -13.78 2.96
CA GLY A 220 1.16 -14.66 2.21
C GLY A 220 2.53 -14.76 2.83
N ASN A 221 3.11 -15.94 2.76
CA ASN A 221 4.38 -16.24 3.38
C ASN A 221 5.52 -15.37 2.83
N VAL A 222 6.32 -14.78 3.73
CA VAL A 222 7.40 -13.83 3.41
C VAL A 222 8.55 -14.48 2.64
N ASP A 223 8.74 -15.79 2.78
CA ASP A 223 9.81 -16.54 2.14
C ASP A 223 9.35 -17.33 0.90
N ARG A 224 8.07 -17.24 0.55
CA ARG A 224 7.54 -17.91 -0.62
C ARG A 224 7.62 -17.04 -1.86
N HIS A 225 8.11 -17.63 -2.93
CA HIS A 225 8.07 -17.02 -4.26
C HIS A 225 6.67 -17.08 -4.87
N TYR A 226 6.16 -15.93 -5.26
CA TYR A 226 4.92 -15.84 -6.02
C TYR A 226 5.21 -15.12 -7.35
N PRO A 227 5.16 -15.78 -8.50
CA PRO A 227 5.61 -15.23 -9.79
C PRO A 227 4.93 -13.94 -10.24
N LEU A 228 3.74 -13.65 -9.69
CA LEU A 228 2.96 -12.47 -10.03
C LEU A 228 2.93 -11.41 -8.93
N PHE A 229 3.72 -11.61 -7.86
CA PHE A 229 3.80 -10.65 -6.77
C PHE A 229 4.82 -9.56 -7.07
N GLY A 230 4.41 -8.33 -6.82
CA GLY A 230 5.30 -7.21 -6.68
C GLY A 230 5.51 -6.88 -5.20
N ILE A 231 6.72 -6.50 -4.83
CA ILE A 231 7.04 -6.04 -3.50
C ILE A 231 7.34 -4.55 -3.60
N PRO A 232 6.33 -3.70 -3.35
CA PRO A 232 6.52 -2.26 -3.39
C PRO A 232 7.36 -1.80 -2.22
N THR A 233 8.21 -0.83 -2.49
CA THR A 233 9.10 -0.24 -1.50
C THR A 233 9.00 1.27 -1.50
N LEU A 234 9.38 1.89 -0.41
CA LEU A 234 9.36 3.33 -0.25
C LEU A 234 10.62 3.85 0.45
N ARG A 235 10.89 5.13 0.23
CA ARG A 235 11.84 5.94 0.99
C ARG A 235 11.12 7.15 1.53
N PHE A 236 11.25 7.39 2.83
CA PHE A 236 10.76 8.64 3.42
C PHE A 236 11.59 9.82 2.92
N SER A 237 10.93 10.92 2.65
CA SER A 237 11.60 12.18 2.43
C SER A 237 11.88 12.79 3.79
N HIS A 238 13.15 12.81 4.20
CA HIS A 238 13.55 13.66 5.30
C HIS A 238 13.45 15.12 4.79
N ASN A 239 12.58 15.87 5.41
CA ASN A 239 12.54 17.33 5.24
C ASN A 239 13.74 17.95 5.91
#